data_6714cede9aca412dc7d0c133ea6c4b71
#
_entry.id   6714cede9aca412dc7d0c133ea6c4b71
#
_cell.length_a   1.000
_cell.length_b   1.000
_cell.length_c   1.000
_cell.angle_alpha   90.00
_cell.angle_beta   90.00
_cell.angle_gamma   90.00
#
_symmetry.space_group_name_H-M   'P 1'
#
loop_
_entity.id
_entity.type
_entity.pdbx_description
1 polymer ?
#
loop_
_entity_poly.entity_id
_entity_poly.type
_entity_poly.pdbx_seq_one_letter_code
_entity_poly.pdbx_strand_id
1 'polypeptide(L)'
;MKELGNSEYIQELIDKGIDLGVEAGKSIIIAIIIYFVGKALISLINRMLRGVMERKKVDPAIQTFLGSLVSILLMILLVISVVSALGVNTTSFAALLASAGVAVGMALSGNLQNLAKRIFQGINQRVAHTTRKERCI
;
A
#
# COMPACT_ATOMS: atom_id res chain seq x y z
N MET A 1 48.12 -10.03 36.15
CA MET A 1 46.65 -9.94 36.28
C MET A 1 45.95 -8.92 35.35
N LYS A 2 46.62 -8.05 34.64
CA LYS A 2 46.03 -7.12 33.65
C LYS A 2 45.87 -7.68 32.23
N GLU A 3 46.60 -8.72 31.89
CA GLU A 3 46.59 -9.27 30.52
C GLU A 3 45.45 -10.28 30.29
N LEU A 4 45.00 -10.99 31.34
CA LEU A 4 43.88 -11.95 31.25
C LEU A 4 42.53 -11.23 31.02
N GLY A 5 42.33 -10.05 31.57
CA GLY A 5 41.10 -9.27 31.35
C GLY A 5 41.00 -8.67 29.95
N ASN A 6 42.14 -8.48 29.26
CA ASN A 6 42.14 -7.90 27.93
C ASN A 6 41.83 -8.93 26.85
N SER A 7 42.22 -10.19 27.06
CA SER A 7 41.93 -11.29 26.15
C SER A 7 40.43 -11.72 26.21
N GLU A 8 39.85 -11.75 27.40
CA GLU A 8 38.42 -12.03 27.56
C GLU A 8 37.55 -10.91 26.96
N TYR A 9 37.93 -9.65 27.16
CA TYR A 9 37.22 -8.51 26.59
C TYR A 9 37.30 -8.49 25.04
N ILE A 10 38.44 -8.85 24.47
CA ILE A 10 38.62 -8.95 23.02
C ILE A 10 37.80 -10.11 22.45
N GLN A 11 37.75 -11.26 23.13
CA GLN A 11 36.92 -12.39 22.70
C GLN A 11 35.43 -12.05 22.77
N GLU A 12 34.97 -11.39 23.80
CA GLU A 12 33.57 -10.93 23.90
C GLU A 12 33.20 -9.94 22.78
N LEU A 13 34.12 -9.05 22.41
CA LEU A 13 33.90 -8.13 21.29
C LEU A 13 33.89 -8.84 19.93
N ILE A 14 34.72 -9.85 19.76
CA ILE A 14 34.76 -10.65 18.52
C ILE A 14 33.48 -11.48 18.40
N ASP A 15 33.05 -12.15 19.47
CA ASP A 15 31.82 -12.93 19.48
C ASP A 15 30.59 -12.06 19.23
N LYS A 16 30.48 -10.90 19.86
CA LYS A 16 29.43 -9.91 19.55
C LYS A 16 29.48 -9.41 18.12
N GLY A 17 30.67 -9.20 17.59
CA GLY A 17 30.84 -8.78 16.19
C GLY A 17 30.42 -9.86 15.20
N ILE A 18 30.72 -11.12 15.49
CA ILE A 18 30.30 -12.27 14.68
C ILE A 18 28.79 -12.46 14.74
N ASP A 19 28.18 -12.40 15.92
CA ASP A 19 26.74 -12.54 16.13
C ASP A 19 25.98 -11.44 15.38
N LEU A 20 26.41 -10.20 15.52
CA LEU A 20 25.83 -9.07 14.77
C LEU A 20 25.97 -9.23 13.25
N GLY A 21 27.11 -9.74 12.79
CA GLY A 21 27.33 -10.00 11.36
C GLY A 21 26.45 -11.13 10.81
N VAL A 22 26.28 -12.19 11.56
CA VAL A 22 25.39 -13.33 11.20
C VAL A 22 23.92 -12.88 11.21
N GLU A 23 23.49 -12.12 12.22
CA GLU A 23 22.14 -11.63 12.34
C GLU A 23 21.80 -10.63 11.23
N ALA A 24 22.71 -9.72 10.92
CA ALA A 24 22.57 -8.80 9.78
C ALA A 24 22.50 -9.55 8.45
N GLY A 25 23.39 -10.54 8.24
CA GLY A 25 23.38 -11.39 7.04
C GLY A 25 22.07 -12.13 6.86
N LYS A 26 21.53 -12.72 7.92
CA LYS A 26 20.23 -13.39 7.94
C LYS A 26 19.08 -12.43 7.59
N SER A 27 19.08 -11.24 8.17
CA SER A 27 18.07 -10.21 7.90
C SER A 27 18.08 -9.74 6.45
N ILE A 28 19.28 -9.60 5.86
CA ILE A 28 19.42 -9.23 4.45
C ILE A 28 18.87 -10.31 3.52
N ILE A 29 19.15 -11.59 3.79
CA ILE A 29 18.64 -12.70 2.99
C ILE A 29 17.11 -12.73 3.05
N ILE A 30 16.53 -12.57 4.24
CA ILE A 30 15.08 -12.54 4.44
C ILE A 30 14.48 -11.34 3.68
N ALA A 31 15.09 -10.17 3.75
CA ALA A 31 14.63 -8.97 3.04
C ALA A 31 14.62 -9.15 1.51
N ILE A 32 15.64 -9.83 0.97
CA ILE A 32 15.71 -10.16 -0.46
C ILE A 32 14.58 -11.11 -0.86
N ILE A 33 14.33 -12.16 -0.07
CA ILE A 33 13.25 -13.11 -0.31
C ILE A 33 11.89 -12.38 -0.30
N ILE A 34 11.64 -11.55 0.71
CA ILE A 34 10.40 -10.76 0.83
C ILE A 34 10.23 -9.83 -0.38
N TYR A 35 11.31 -9.21 -0.85
CA TYR A 35 11.26 -8.34 -2.01
C TYR A 35 10.85 -9.09 -3.29
N PHE A 36 11.49 -10.23 -3.57
CA PHE A 36 11.16 -11.01 -4.77
C PHE A 36 9.75 -11.61 -4.72
N VAL A 37 9.37 -12.19 -3.59
CA VAL A 37 8.02 -12.73 -3.39
C VAL A 37 6.97 -11.63 -3.46
N GLY A 38 7.20 -10.50 -2.82
CA GLY A 38 6.28 -9.38 -2.81
C GLY A 38 6.11 -8.77 -4.20
N LYS A 39 7.20 -8.63 -4.97
CA LYS A 39 7.12 -8.15 -6.37
C LYS A 39 6.33 -9.11 -7.25
N ALA A 40 6.51 -10.41 -7.10
CA ALA A 40 5.73 -11.41 -7.81
C ALA A 40 4.23 -11.34 -7.44
N LEU A 41 3.90 -11.17 -6.15
CA LEU A 41 2.53 -11.00 -5.68
C LEU A 41 1.89 -9.73 -6.24
N ILE A 42 2.59 -8.60 -6.24
CA ILE A 42 2.10 -7.34 -6.82
C ILE A 42 1.78 -7.52 -8.32
N SER A 43 2.67 -8.18 -9.05
CA SER A 43 2.44 -8.48 -10.47
C SER A 43 1.21 -9.36 -10.69
N LEU A 44 1.03 -10.38 -9.85
CA LEU A 44 -0.11 -11.28 -9.90
C LEU A 44 -1.43 -10.53 -9.62
N ILE A 45 -1.46 -9.73 -8.55
CA ILE A 45 -2.63 -8.94 -8.16
C ILE A 45 -3.01 -7.95 -9.27
N ASN A 46 -2.04 -7.23 -9.84
CA ASN A 46 -2.27 -6.29 -10.93
C ASN A 46 -2.81 -7.00 -12.19
N ARG A 47 -2.32 -8.19 -12.48
CA ARG A 47 -2.79 -9.01 -13.60
C ARG A 47 -4.23 -9.48 -13.39
N MET A 48 -4.56 -9.93 -12.17
CA MET A 48 -5.93 -10.33 -11.81
C MET A 48 -6.89 -9.15 -11.87
N LEU A 49 -6.46 -8.00 -11.35
CA LEU A 49 -7.27 -6.77 -11.37
C LEU A 49 -7.64 -6.37 -12.80
N ARG A 50 -6.65 -6.29 -13.68
CA ARG A 50 -6.86 -5.98 -15.10
C ARG A 50 -7.82 -6.97 -15.76
N GLY A 51 -7.63 -8.28 -15.55
CA GLY A 51 -8.49 -9.30 -16.12
C GLY A 51 -9.95 -9.21 -15.65
N VAL A 52 -10.20 -8.87 -14.38
CA VAL A 52 -11.55 -8.67 -13.86
C VAL A 52 -12.19 -7.40 -14.44
N MET A 53 -11.41 -6.31 -14.56
CA MET A 53 -11.91 -5.03 -15.07
C MET A 53 -12.21 -5.09 -16.56
N GLU A 54 -11.39 -5.78 -17.35
CA GLU A 54 -11.64 -6.03 -18.77
C GLU A 54 -12.93 -6.82 -18.99
N ARG A 55 -13.17 -7.86 -18.20
CA ARG A 55 -14.41 -8.66 -18.26
C ARG A 55 -15.65 -7.86 -17.94
N LYS A 56 -15.58 -6.88 -17.06
CA LYS A 56 -16.69 -6.02 -16.65
C LYS A 56 -16.88 -4.80 -17.53
N LYS A 57 -16.12 -4.65 -18.63
CA LYS A 57 -16.15 -3.50 -19.56
C LYS A 57 -16.07 -2.15 -18.82
N VAL A 58 -15.21 -2.07 -17.79
CA VAL A 58 -14.98 -0.85 -17.06
C VAL A 58 -14.26 0.15 -17.95
N ASP A 59 -14.59 1.44 -17.82
CA ASP A 59 -13.96 2.51 -18.58
C ASP A 59 -12.42 2.45 -18.46
N PRO A 60 -11.67 2.53 -19.58
CA PRO A 60 -10.20 2.45 -19.58
C PRO A 60 -9.51 3.46 -18.66
N ALA A 61 -10.09 4.64 -18.48
CA ALA A 61 -9.57 5.66 -17.57
C ALA A 61 -9.65 5.22 -16.11
N ILE A 62 -10.78 4.63 -15.72
CA ILE A 62 -10.98 4.10 -14.35
C ILE A 62 -10.07 2.90 -14.11
N GLN A 63 -9.91 2.05 -15.11
CA GLN A 63 -9.05 0.87 -15.06
C GLN A 63 -7.59 1.24 -14.80
N THR A 64 -7.08 2.24 -15.52
CA THR A 64 -5.71 2.73 -15.36
C THR A 64 -5.51 3.40 -14.01
N PHE A 65 -6.47 4.21 -13.57
CA PHE A 65 -6.42 4.89 -12.28
C PHE A 65 -6.42 3.90 -11.10
N LEU A 66 -7.35 2.95 -11.11
CA LEU A 66 -7.47 1.96 -10.04
C LEU A 66 -6.24 1.03 -10.00
N GLY A 67 -5.75 0.60 -11.17
CA GLY A 67 -4.55 -0.22 -11.27
C GLY A 67 -3.31 0.50 -10.72
N SER A 68 -3.14 1.78 -11.05
CA SER A 68 -2.04 2.60 -10.53
C SER A 68 -2.15 2.80 -9.02
N LEU A 69 -3.34 3.11 -8.50
CA LEU A 69 -3.58 3.31 -7.08
C LEU A 69 -3.25 2.06 -6.27
N VAL A 70 -3.76 0.90 -6.68
CA VAL A 70 -3.49 -0.39 -6.03
C VAL A 70 -2.01 -0.74 -6.11
N SER A 71 -1.36 -0.52 -7.26
CA SER A 71 0.07 -0.80 -7.44
C SER A 71 0.94 0.04 -6.51
N ILE A 72 0.64 1.33 -6.35
CA ILE A 72 1.35 2.23 -5.44
C ILE A 72 1.17 1.78 -3.99
N LEU A 73 -0.06 1.46 -3.57
CA LEU A 73 -0.32 0.99 -2.20
C LEU A 73 0.43 -0.31 -1.89
N LEU A 74 0.40 -1.27 -2.81
CA LEU A 74 1.12 -2.54 -2.64
C LEU A 74 2.64 -2.34 -2.63
N MET A 75 3.15 -1.40 -3.43
CA MET A 75 4.58 -1.06 -3.45
C MET A 75 5.03 -0.45 -2.11
N ILE A 76 4.23 0.43 -1.53
CA ILE A 76 4.49 1.01 -0.21
C ILE A 76 4.51 -0.08 0.86
N LEU A 77 3.53 -0.99 0.87
CA LEU A 77 3.48 -2.12 1.79
C LEU A 77 4.70 -3.03 1.64
N LEU A 78 5.14 -3.28 0.40
CA LEU A 78 6.33 -4.07 0.14
C LEU A 78 7.59 -3.42 0.72
N VAL A 79 7.78 -2.12 0.49
CA VAL A 79 8.94 -1.38 1.03
C VAL A 79 8.96 -1.43 2.55
N ILE A 80 7.82 -1.22 3.21
CA ILE A 80 7.71 -1.32 4.67
C ILE A 80 8.06 -2.73 5.15
N SER A 81 7.58 -3.76 4.47
CA SER A 81 7.87 -5.15 4.82
C SER A 81 9.35 -5.48 4.70
N VAL A 82 10.03 -4.98 3.67
CA VAL A 82 11.47 -5.14 3.48
C VAL A 82 12.25 -4.41 4.58
N VAL A 83 11.89 -3.16 4.88
CA VAL A 83 12.53 -2.36 5.94
C VAL A 83 12.33 -3.00 7.32
N SER A 84 11.14 -3.55 7.58
CA SER A 84 10.83 -4.30 8.79
C SER A 84 11.68 -5.57 8.93
N ALA A 85 11.92 -6.29 7.83
CA ALA A 85 12.76 -7.48 7.80
C ALA A 85 14.24 -7.18 8.10
N LEU A 86 14.70 -5.95 7.83
CA LEU A 86 16.02 -5.46 8.19
C LEU A 86 16.15 -5.09 9.69
N GLY A 87 15.08 -5.26 10.48
CA GLY A 87 15.08 -4.97 11.92
C GLY A 87 14.75 -3.52 12.27
N VAL A 88 14.37 -2.69 11.28
CA VAL A 88 13.97 -1.29 11.55
C VAL A 88 12.54 -1.26 12.08
N ASN A 89 12.31 -0.52 13.15
CA ASN A 89 10.97 -0.35 13.72
C ASN A 89 10.08 0.46 12.77
N THR A 90 9.15 -0.22 12.11
CA THR A 90 8.25 0.38 11.11
C THR A 90 6.94 0.90 11.70
N THR A 91 6.75 0.83 13.02
CA THR A 91 5.51 1.28 13.68
C THR A 91 5.21 2.75 13.42
N SER A 92 6.24 3.61 13.44
CA SER A 92 6.10 5.02 13.14
C SER A 92 5.70 5.27 11.68
N PHE A 93 6.23 4.48 10.76
CA PHE A 93 5.84 4.53 9.34
C PHE A 93 4.39 4.10 9.13
N ALA A 94 3.94 3.06 9.82
CA ALA A 94 2.54 2.62 9.76
C ALA A 94 1.59 3.71 10.26
N ALA A 95 1.94 4.42 11.34
CA ALA A 95 1.16 5.53 11.85
C ALA A 95 1.10 6.72 10.86
N LEU A 96 2.22 7.06 10.22
CA LEU A 96 2.26 8.09 9.18
C LEU A 96 1.41 7.73 7.97
N LEU A 97 1.47 6.48 7.51
CA LEU A 97 0.64 5.99 6.40
C LEU A 97 -0.84 5.96 6.75
N ALA A 98 -1.20 5.57 7.97
CA ALA A 98 -2.58 5.63 8.44
C ALA A 98 -3.10 7.06 8.44
N SER A 99 -2.31 8.02 8.91
CA SER A 99 -2.66 9.45 8.90
C SER A 99 -2.83 10.00 7.48
N ALA A 100 -1.91 9.66 6.58
CA ALA A 100 -2.00 10.02 5.18
C ALA A 100 -3.23 9.39 4.50
N GLY A 101 -3.54 8.11 4.82
CA GLY A 101 -4.73 7.42 4.34
C GLY A 101 -6.03 8.08 4.78
N VAL A 102 -6.11 8.53 6.02
CA VAL A 102 -7.26 9.30 6.52
C VAL A 102 -7.40 10.63 5.78
N ALA A 103 -6.31 11.37 5.58
CA ALA A 103 -6.34 12.65 4.85
C ALA A 103 -6.81 12.48 3.40
N VAL A 104 -6.30 11.46 2.70
CA VAL A 104 -6.74 11.12 1.33
C VAL A 104 -8.20 10.66 1.34
N GLY A 105 -8.63 9.85 2.31
CA GLY A 105 -10.02 9.41 2.45
C GLY A 105 -10.98 10.57 2.65
N MET A 106 -10.63 11.55 3.47
CA MET A 106 -11.43 12.76 3.67
C MET A 106 -11.50 13.63 2.41
N ALA A 107 -10.38 13.79 1.69
CA ALA A 107 -10.34 14.54 0.44
C ALA A 107 -11.23 13.90 -0.65
N LEU A 108 -11.18 12.57 -0.76
CA LEU A 108 -12.04 11.81 -1.68
C LEU A 108 -13.52 11.83 -1.28
N SER A 109 -13.82 11.81 0.02
CA SER A 109 -15.20 11.85 0.54
C SER A 109 -15.94 13.11 0.11
N GLY A 110 -15.28 14.28 0.14
CA GLY A 110 -15.86 15.54 -0.32
C GLY A 110 -16.20 15.54 -1.83
N ASN A 111 -15.33 14.96 -2.64
CA ASN A 111 -15.54 14.83 -4.07
C ASN A 111 -16.66 13.81 -4.40
N LEU A 112 -16.75 12.72 -3.64
CA LEU A 112 -17.81 11.72 -3.81
C LEU A 112 -19.21 12.28 -3.48
N GLN A 113 -19.30 13.11 -2.44
CA GLN A 113 -20.56 13.79 -2.09
C GLN A 113 -21.02 14.75 -3.18
N ASN A 114 -20.09 15.49 -3.79
CA ASN A 114 -20.41 16.37 -4.90
C ASN A 114 -20.84 15.62 -6.16
N LEU A 115 -20.22 14.47 -6.43
CA LEU A 115 -20.60 13.59 -7.54
C LEU A 115 -22.00 12.99 -7.32
N ALA A 116 -22.25 12.49 -6.11
CA ALA A 116 -23.55 11.95 -5.74
C ALA A 116 -24.69 12.98 -5.86
N LYS A 117 -24.46 14.22 -5.42
CA LYS A 117 -25.40 15.34 -5.60
C LYS A 117 -25.69 15.64 -7.07
N ARG A 118 -24.66 15.65 -7.93
CA ARG A 118 -24.83 15.87 -9.37
C ARG A 118 -25.64 14.77 -10.04
N ILE A 119 -25.39 13.51 -9.68
CA ILE A 119 -26.16 12.36 -10.21
C ILE A 119 -27.62 12.44 -9.75
N PHE A 120 -27.87 12.72 -8.47
CA PHE A 120 -29.21 12.85 -7.95
C PHE A 120 -30.00 14.03 -8.57
N GLN A 121 -29.35 15.16 -8.80
CA GLN A 121 -29.96 16.30 -9.50
C GLN A 121 -30.29 15.95 -10.95
N GLY A 122 -29.41 15.25 -11.66
CA GLY A 122 -29.64 14.81 -13.03
C GLY A 122 -30.81 13.85 -13.16
N ILE A 123 -30.97 12.93 -12.21
CA ILE A 123 -32.12 11.99 -12.17
C ILE A 123 -33.40 12.73 -11.86
N ASN A 124 -33.41 13.63 -10.87
CA ASN A 124 -34.62 14.39 -10.51
C ASN A 124 -35.09 15.31 -11.64
N GLN A 125 -34.19 15.92 -12.40
CA GLN A 125 -34.56 16.73 -13.58
C GLN A 125 -35.19 15.88 -14.69
N ARG A 126 -34.68 14.67 -14.93
CA ARG A 126 -35.27 13.74 -15.91
C ARG A 126 -36.67 13.30 -15.50
N VAL A 127 -36.87 12.93 -14.23
CA VAL A 127 -38.18 12.54 -13.72
C VAL A 127 -39.17 13.70 -13.78
N ALA A 128 -38.77 14.90 -13.40
CA ALA A 128 -39.64 16.08 -13.47
C ALA A 128 -40.03 16.45 -14.92
N HIS A 129 -39.16 16.20 -15.89
CA HIS A 129 -39.47 16.45 -17.31
C HIS A 129 -40.47 15.42 -17.86
N THR A 130 -40.39 14.18 -17.40
CA THR A 130 -41.30 13.09 -17.84
C THR A 130 -42.71 13.30 -17.27
N THR A 131 -42.84 13.66 -15.96
CA THR A 131 -44.14 13.94 -15.33
C THR A 131 -44.84 15.20 -15.84
N ARG A 132 -44.05 16.19 -16.35
CA ARG A 132 -44.66 17.37 -16.95
C ARG A 132 -45.23 17.07 -18.34
N LYS A 133 -44.67 16.12 -19.08
CA LYS A 133 -45.13 15.71 -20.40
C LYS A 133 -46.45 14.91 -20.35
N GLU A 134 -46.65 14.15 -19.29
CA GLU A 134 -47.91 13.36 -19.10
C GLU A 134 -49.11 14.20 -18.64
N ARG A 135 -48.89 15.41 -18.09
CA ARG A 135 -49.95 16.32 -17.67
C ARG A 135 -50.48 17.26 -18.78
N CYS A 136 -49.89 17.23 -19.93
CA CYS A 136 -50.29 18.04 -21.09
C CYS A 136 -51.06 17.26 -22.16
N ILE A 137 -51.45 16.01 -21.87
CA ILE A 137 -52.34 15.20 -22.68
C ILE A 137 -53.66 15.03 -21.94
#